data_bf725e608d41e357e77d645ddcc0e096
#
_entry.id   bf725e608d41e357e77d645ddcc0e096
#
_cell.length_a   1.000
_cell.length_b   1.000
_cell.length_c   1.000
_cell.angle_alpha   90.00
_cell.angle_beta   90.00
_cell.angle_gamma   90.00
#
_symmetry.space_group_name_H-M   'P 1'
#
loop_
_entity.id
_entity.type
_entity.pdbx_description
1 polymer ?
#
loop_
_entity_poly.entity_id
_entity_poly.type
_entity_poly.pdbx_seq_one_letter_code
_entity_poly.pdbx_strand_id
1 'polypeptide(L)'
;IAPKGVYRNWTNKEIPEHLPAHITERIGTWSSRLSKEVKKEINHLFQPNDDLNVLVMNIDALITKKGYEVAEKFLLCRNAMMVIDESTIIKNPSAKRTKAAIKLGSRARYRRILTGSPITKSPLDVYSQCEFLNSHLLGFSSFYSFRNRYAIMQDSNYGGRTFKQVVNFKNTEELAGVLKDFTYRVTKDECLDLPNKIFMRREFEMTKEQKKVYEEMKQSALAFLEQEAVSATSAITQLLRLHQISCGFFPTDEGPILPLKHDRMKELMSTLSEANGKVIIWANYRNDIKAIKEALDKEYGKGITVTYYGDTNDEDRMKAVVNFQDPNSPVRYFLGNTQTGGYGITLTEAKTVVYYSNN
;
A
#
# COMPACT_ATOMS: atom_id res chain seq x y z
N ILE A 1 13.65 -7.33 -1.51
CA ILE A 1 12.34 -7.74 -0.97
C ILE A 1 11.41 -6.56 -1.12
N ALA A 2 10.21 -6.75 -1.70
CA ALA A 2 9.25 -5.68 -1.94
C ALA A 2 7.80 -6.14 -1.70
N PRO A 3 6.80 -5.23 -1.64
CA PRO A 3 5.40 -5.59 -1.57
C PRO A 3 4.96 -6.43 -2.78
N LYS A 4 3.94 -7.30 -2.58
CA LYS A 4 3.46 -8.23 -3.61
C LYS A 4 3.05 -7.56 -4.93
N GLY A 5 2.49 -6.35 -4.87
CA GLY A 5 2.03 -5.63 -6.07
C GLY A 5 3.16 -5.09 -6.96
N VAL A 6 4.38 -4.94 -6.42
CA VAL A 6 5.44 -4.15 -7.08
C VAL A 6 6.79 -4.85 -7.18
N TYR A 7 6.98 -5.99 -6.50
CA TYR A 7 8.31 -6.63 -6.49
C TYR A 7 8.84 -6.97 -7.90
N ARG A 8 7.96 -7.23 -8.87
CA ARG A 8 8.34 -7.48 -10.26
C ARG A 8 8.79 -6.21 -11.02
N ASN A 9 8.51 -5.02 -10.52
CA ASN A 9 9.04 -3.79 -11.13
C ASN A 9 10.56 -3.77 -11.07
N TRP A 10 11.13 -4.34 -10.03
CA TRP A 10 12.59 -4.46 -9.90
C TRP A 10 13.20 -5.27 -11.04
N THR A 11 12.58 -6.38 -11.43
CA THR A 11 13.08 -7.24 -12.51
C THR A 11 12.77 -6.71 -13.90
N ASN A 12 11.59 -6.08 -14.06
CA ASN A 12 11.08 -5.72 -15.38
C ASN A 12 11.48 -4.29 -15.79
N LYS A 13 11.80 -3.42 -14.83
CA LYS A 13 12.05 -2.01 -15.07
C LYS A 13 13.30 -1.51 -14.36
N GLU A 14 13.31 -1.47 -13.04
CA GLU A 14 14.31 -0.74 -12.27
C GLU A 14 15.75 -1.27 -12.50
N ILE A 15 15.95 -2.59 -12.46
CA ILE A 15 17.28 -3.19 -12.70
C ILE A 15 17.69 -2.97 -14.16
N PRO A 16 16.88 -3.30 -15.18
CA PRO A 16 17.27 -3.08 -16.58
C PRO A 16 17.54 -1.61 -16.93
N GLU A 17 16.81 -0.66 -16.34
CA GLU A 17 16.98 0.77 -16.64
C GLU A 17 18.18 1.41 -15.92
N HIS A 18 18.53 0.92 -14.72
CA HIS A 18 19.50 1.59 -13.86
C HIS A 18 20.80 0.82 -13.65
N LEU A 19 20.86 -0.45 -14.03
CA LEU A 19 22.10 -1.21 -13.91
C LEU A 19 23.10 -0.72 -14.98
N PRO A 20 24.34 -0.38 -14.61
CA PRO A 20 25.35 0.01 -15.58
C PRO A 20 25.63 -1.10 -16.62
N ALA A 21 25.73 -0.73 -17.89
CA ALA A 21 25.87 -1.67 -19.01
C ALA A 21 27.08 -2.61 -18.94
N HIS A 22 28.08 -2.29 -18.13
CA HIS A 22 29.27 -3.15 -17.94
C HIS A 22 29.08 -4.23 -16.86
N ILE A 23 27.93 -4.23 -16.15
CA ILE A 23 27.64 -5.23 -15.13
C ILE A 23 26.73 -6.29 -15.74
N THR A 24 27.21 -7.53 -15.72
CA THR A 24 26.38 -8.69 -16.08
C THR A 24 25.59 -9.14 -14.86
N GLU A 25 24.29 -9.48 -15.06
CA GLU A 25 23.40 -9.87 -13.98
C GLU A 25 22.72 -11.21 -14.24
N ARG A 26 22.37 -11.88 -13.15
CA ARG A 26 21.46 -13.03 -13.11
C ARG A 26 20.31 -12.69 -12.18
N ILE A 27 19.11 -12.66 -12.72
CA ILE A 27 17.91 -12.29 -11.96
C ILE A 27 17.05 -13.54 -11.80
N GLY A 28 16.61 -13.82 -10.57
CA GLY A 28 15.59 -14.82 -10.27
C GLY A 28 14.45 -14.17 -9.51
N THR A 29 13.24 -14.35 -10.02
CA THR A 29 12.03 -13.78 -9.42
C THR A 29 11.21 -14.86 -8.73
N TRP A 30 11.05 -14.74 -7.41
CA TRP A 30 10.24 -15.67 -6.64
C TRP A 30 8.77 -15.61 -7.02
N SER A 31 8.14 -16.78 -7.16
CA SER A 31 6.69 -16.91 -7.29
C SER A 31 6.19 -18.02 -6.38
N SER A 32 5.01 -17.84 -5.78
CA SER A 32 4.35 -18.88 -4.98
C SER A 32 4.00 -20.11 -5.82
N ARG A 33 3.75 -19.93 -7.12
CA ARG A 33 3.66 -20.98 -8.11
C ARG A 33 5.05 -21.22 -8.68
N LEU A 34 5.76 -22.19 -8.13
CA LEU A 34 7.09 -22.60 -8.59
C LEU A 34 6.96 -23.41 -9.88
N SER A 35 6.78 -22.73 -11.03
CA SER A 35 6.88 -23.39 -12.35
C SER A 35 8.30 -23.97 -12.57
N LYS A 36 8.48 -24.76 -13.60
CA LYS A 36 9.79 -25.31 -13.96
C LYS A 36 10.78 -24.19 -14.32
N GLU A 37 10.29 -23.16 -14.99
CA GLU A 37 11.05 -21.97 -15.40
C GLU A 37 11.53 -21.18 -14.17
N VAL A 38 10.63 -20.83 -13.25
CA VAL A 38 10.97 -20.11 -12.00
C VAL A 38 11.99 -20.89 -11.17
N LYS A 39 11.86 -22.22 -11.09
CA LYS A 39 12.85 -23.07 -10.40
C LYS A 39 14.20 -23.03 -11.11
N LYS A 40 14.22 -23.06 -12.44
CA LYS A 40 15.44 -22.99 -13.24
C LYS A 40 16.17 -21.66 -13.03
N GLU A 41 15.45 -20.54 -13.11
CA GLU A 41 15.98 -19.19 -12.84
C GLU A 41 16.57 -19.08 -11.44
N ILE A 42 15.84 -19.50 -10.40
CA ILE A 42 16.32 -19.45 -9.02
C ILE A 42 17.53 -20.38 -8.84
N ASN A 43 17.51 -21.58 -9.40
CA ASN A 43 18.65 -22.50 -9.29
C ASN A 43 19.89 -21.96 -9.99
N HIS A 44 19.73 -21.21 -11.08
CA HIS A 44 20.83 -20.58 -11.79
C HIS A 44 21.58 -19.57 -10.92
N LEU A 45 20.90 -18.90 -9.98
CA LEU A 45 21.54 -17.99 -9.03
C LEU A 45 22.51 -18.68 -8.08
N PHE A 46 22.37 -19.97 -7.85
CA PHE A 46 23.22 -20.74 -6.93
C PHE A 46 24.45 -21.37 -7.60
N GLN A 47 24.54 -21.27 -8.93
CA GLN A 47 25.72 -21.76 -9.65
C GLN A 47 26.88 -20.76 -9.50
N PRO A 48 28.11 -21.22 -9.39
CA PRO A 48 29.28 -20.34 -9.35
C PRO A 48 29.33 -19.44 -10.59
N ASN A 49 29.55 -18.17 -10.38
CA ASN A 49 29.69 -17.15 -11.41
C ASN A 49 30.16 -15.83 -10.81
N ASP A 50 30.64 -14.92 -11.67
CA ASP A 50 31.08 -13.57 -11.30
C ASP A 50 30.06 -12.50 -11.56
N ASP A 51 28.84 -12.86 -12.02
CA ASP A 51 27.76 -11.94 -12.30
C ASP A 51 27.15 -11.38 -11.02
N LEU A 52 26.47 -10.24 -11.13
CA LEU A 52 25.59 -9.72 -10.09
C LEU A 52 24.36 -10.62 -10.00
N ASN A 53 24.23 -11.34 -8.89
CA ASN A 53 23.07 -12.20 -8.68
C ASN A 53 21.99 -11.47 -7.89
N VAL A 54 20.78 -11.39 -8.43
CA VAL A 54 19.65 -10.70 -7.81
C VAL A 54 18.48 -11.66 -7.60
N LEU A 55 18.09 -11.87 -6.36
CA LEU A 55 16.90 -12.63 -5.99
C LEU A 55 15.79 -11.65 -5.57
N VAL A 56 14.75 -11.54 -6.38
CA VAL A 56 13.61 -10.68 -6.09
C VAL A 56 12.44 -11.47 -5.53
N MET A 57 11.94 -11.06 -4.37
CA MET A 57 10.87 -11.75 -3.65
C MET A 57 9.86 -10.77 -3.08
N ASN A 58 8.59 -11.17 -3.00
CA ASN A 58 7.64 -10.44 -2.18
C ASN A 58 7.85 -10.75 -0.68
N ILE A 59 7.53 -9.78 0.18
CA ILE A 59 7.74 -9.89 1.62
C ILE A 59 6.98 -11.06 2.25
N ASP A 60 5.80 -11.42 1.74
CA ASP A 60 4.98 -12.51 2.29
C ASP A 60 5.59 -13.89 1.97
N ALA A 61 6.49 -13.98 1.01
CA ALA A 61 7.26 -15.21 0.77
C ALA A 61 8.12 -15.59 1.98
N LEU A 62 8.60 -14.61 2.74
CA LEU A 62 9.47 -14.83 3.91
C LEU A 62 8.77 -15.53 5.08
N ILE A 63 7.44 -15.56 5.11
CA ILE A 63 6.67 -16.29 6.13
C ILE A 63 6.31 -17.71 5.69
N THR A 64 6.62 -18.08 4.45
CA THR A 64 6.44 -19.44 3.93
C THR A 64 7.73 -20.24 4.10
N LYS A 65 7.62 -21.54 4.43
CA LYS A 65 8.80 -22.42 4.60
C LYS A 65 9.72 -22.35 3.38
N LYS A 66 9.19 -22.58 2.18
CA LYS A 66 9.97 -22.61 0.93
C LYS A 66 10.62 -21.25 0.59
N GLY A 67 9.86 -20.16 0.74
CA GLY A 67 10.39 -18.81 0.45
C GLY A 67 11.51 -18.44 1.43
N TYR A 68 11.32 -18.74 2.71
CA TYR A 68 12.34 -18.51 3.73
C TYR A 68 13.64 -19.29 3.43
N GLU A 69 13.52 -20.60 3.15
CA GLU A 69 14.67 -21.48 2.85
C GLU A 69 15.46 -20.99 1.62
N VAL A 70 14.78 -20.55 0.56
CA VAL A 70 15.44 -20.02 -0.64
C VAL A 70 16.15 -18.70 -0.33
N ALA A 71 15.50 -17.78 0.39
CA ALA A 71 16.12 -16.52 0.80
C ALA A 71 17.35 -16.76 1.70
N GLU A 72 17.22 -17.62 2.71
CA GLU A 72 18.32 -17.95 3.61
C GLU A 72 19.50 -18.58 2.87
N LYS A 73 19.24 -19.55 1.99
CA LYS A 73 20.26 -20.16 1.15
C LYS A 73 20.99 -19.12 0.30
N PHE A 74 20.26 -18.20 -0.33
CA PHE A 74 20.85 -17.13 -1.14
C PHE A 74 21.77 -16.22 -0.32
N LEU A 75 21.35 -15.82 0.88
CA LEU A 75 22.14 -14.97 1.76
C LEU A 75 23.38 -15.66 2.30
N LEU A 76 23.34 -16.98 2.54
CA LEU A 76 24.47 -17.75 3.06
C LEU A 76 25.50 -18.11 1.98
N CYS A 77 25.09 -18.27 0.72
CA CYS A 77 25.99 -18.66 -0.36
C CYS A 77 26.83 -17.49 -0.92
N ARG A 78 26.52 -16.24 -0.55
CA ARG A 78 27.11 -15.05 -1.17
C ARG A 78 27.32 -13.92 -0.16
N ASN A 79 28.22 -13.00 -0.50
CA ASN A 79 28.33 -11.71 0.20
C ASN A 79 27.14 -10.81 -0.18
N ALA A 80 25.97 -11.12 0.32
CA ALA A 80 24.73 -10.51 -0.13
C ALA A 80 24.37 -9.23 0.63
N MET A 81 23.74 -8.30 -0.08
CA MET A 81 22.99 -7.19 0.48
C MET A 81 21.51 -7.52 0.47
N MET A 82 20.83 -7.40 1.60
CA MET A 82 19.37 -7.52 1.68
C MET A 82 18.72 -6.13 1.70
N VAL A 83 17.90 -5.88 0.70
CA VAL A 83 17.15 -4.60 0.56
C VAL A 83 15.68 -4.86 0.77
N ILE A 84 15.01 -4.03 1.59
CA ILE A 84 13.56 -4.03 1.73
C ILE A 84 13.01 -2.73 1.15
N ASP A 85 12.26 -2.87 0.08
CA ASP A 85 11.51 -1.78 -0.54
C ASP A 85 10.15 -1.63 0.17
N GLU A 86 9.67 -0.39 0.26
CA GLU A 86 8.50 -0.02 1.06
C GLU A 86 8.57 -0.58 2.48
N SER A 87 9.67 -0.26 3.19
CA SER A 87 10.02 -0.86 4.49
C SER A 87 8.98 -0.66 5.60
N THR A 88 8.02 0.24 5.42
CA THR A 88 6.86 0.38 6.33
C THR A 88 6.05 -0.90 6.48
N ILE A 89 6.19 -1.84 5.56
CA ILE A 89 5.58 -3.17 5.62
C ILE A 89 6.09 -4.01 6.81
N ILE A 90 7.28 -3.70 7.33
CA ILE A 90 7.87 -4.34 8.51
C ILE A 90 7.83 -3.47 9.77
N LYS A 91 7.02 -2.40 9.82
CA LYS A 91 6.93 -1.48 10.96
C LYS A 91 6.36 -2.10 12.25
N ASN A 92 5.55 -3.16 12.14
CA ASN A 92 4.98 -3.84 13.30
C ASN A 92 5.95 -4.91 13.84
N PRO A 93 6.54 -4.74 15.05
CA PRO A 93 7.55 -5.66 15.60
C PRO A 93 6.98 -7.05 15.91
N SER A 94 5.68 -7.18 16.14
CA SER A 94 5.05 -8.47 16.45
C SER A 94 4.69 -9.30 15.21
N ALA A 95 4.65 -8.69 14.02
CA ALA A 95 4.22 -9.36 12.80
C ALA A 95 5.22 -10.45 12.38
N LYS A 96 4.69 -11.60 11.92
CA LYS A 96 5.50 -12.75 11.46
C LYS A 96 6.51 -12.34 10.38
N ARG A 97 6.08 -11.52 9.40
CA ARG A 97 6.95 -11.04 8.31
C ARG A 97 8.10 -10.16 8.81
N THR A 98 7.86 -9.30 9.81
CA THR A 98 8.89 -8.47 10.42
C THR A 98 9.94 -9.32 11.11
N LYS A 99 9.53 -10.29 11.92
CA LYS A 99 10.43 -11.23 12.60
C LYS A 99 11.25 -12.04 11.60
N ALA A 100 10.62 -12.52 10.53
CA ALA A 100 11.30 -13.27 9.47
C ALA A 100 12.32 -12.39 8.72
N ALA A 101 11.94 -11.14 8.39
CA ALA A 101 12.82 -10.19 7.72
C ALA A 101 14.06 -9.85 8.58
N ILE A 102 13.87 -9.55 9.87
CA ILE A 102 14.97 -9.26 10.80
C ILE A 102 15.90 -10.47 10.93
N LYS A 103 15.33 -11.68 11.10
CA LYS A 103 16.12 -12.91 11.22
C LYS A 103 16.90 -13.22 9.94
N LEU A 104 16.34 -13.04 8.75
CA LEU A 104 17.04 -13.19 7.49
C LEU A 104 18.07 -12.07 7.29
N GLY A 105 17.73 -10.84 7.63
CA GLY A 105 18.63 -9.69 7.56
C GLY A 105 19.92 -9.92 8.34
N SER A 106 19.88 -10.62 9.49
CA SER A 106 21.08 -10.95 10.26
C SER A 106 22.06 -11.90 9.53
N ARG A 107 21.61 -12.58 8.44
CA ARG A 107 22.45 -13.41 7.57
C ARG A 107 23.10 -12.61 6.43
N ALA A 108 22.53 -11.44 6.11
CA ALA A 108 23.06 -10.58 5.07
C ALA A 108 24.26 -9.77 5.58
N ARG A 109 25.28 -9.60 4.75
CA ARG A 109 26.46 -8.76 5.07
C ARG A 109 26.08 -7.29 5.11
N TYR A 110 25.20 -6.85 4.20
CA TYR A 110 24.72 -5.47 4.11
C TYR A 110 23.20 -5.45 4.12
N ARG A 111 22.62 -4.39 4.68
CA ARG A 111 21.18 -4.19 4.77
C ARG A 111 20.83 -2.76 4.39
N ARG A 112 19.72 -2.60 3.65
CA ARG A 112 19.16 -1.31 3.27
C ARG A 112 17.65 -1.38 3.33
N ILE A 113 17.04 -0.25 3.60
CA ILE A 113 15.59 -0.06 3.48
C ILE A 113 15.33 1.13 2.57
N LEU A 114 14.26 1.03 1.79
CA LEU A 114 13.78 2.09 0.92
C LEU A 114 12.33 2.38 1.33
N THR A 115 11.99 3.65 1.46
CA THR A 115 10.62 4.07 1.76
C THR A 115 10.45 5.56 1.50
N GLY A 116 9.30 5.95 0.97
CA GLY A 116 8.93 7.35 0.82
C GLY A 116 8.56 8.03 2.16
N SER A 117 8.18 7.24 3.19
CA SER A 117 7.84 7.73 4.52
C SER A 117 8.03 6.64 5.58
N PRO A 118 9.11 6.65 6.35
CA PRO A 118 9.38 5.63 7.37
C PRO A 118 8.39 5.68 8.55
N ILE A 119 7.78 6.84 8.78
CA ILE A 119 6.77 7.08 9.81
C ILE A 119 5.43 7.30 9.13
N THR A 120 4.47 6.40 9.33
CA THR A 120 3.16 6.48 8.70
C THR A 120 2.05 6.89 9.67
N LYS A 121 2.08 6.40 10.89
CA LYS A 121 1.08 6.67 11.92
C LYS A 121 1.71 7.15 13.23
N SER A 122 2.92 6.69 13.51
CA SER A 122 3.53 6.86 14.82
C SER A 122 5.06 6.85 14.71
N PRO A 123 5.79 7.66 15.50
CA PRO A 123 7.24 7.56 15.61
C PRO A 123 7.74 6.16 15.94
N LEU A 124 6.89 5.33 16.56
CA LEU A 124 7.22 3.93 16.88
C LEU A 124 7.35 3.03 15.64
N ASP A 125 6.85 3.48 14.49
CA ASP A 125 6.92 2.74 13.22
C ASP A 125 8.37 2.48 12.77
N VAL A 126 9.34 3.30 13.21
CA VAL A 126 10.75 3.16 12.79
C VAL A 126 11.50 2.06 13.53
N TYR A 127 11.04 1.64 14.71
CA TYR A 127 11.78 0.68 15.55
C TYR A 127 12.18 -0.58 14.78
N SER A 128 11.21 -1.31 14.23
CA SER A 128 11.48 -2.57 13.53
C SER A 128 12.24 -2.39 12.23
N GLN A 129 12.10 -1.24 11.59
CA GLN A 129 12.84 -0.89 10.38
C GLN A 129 14.32 -0.70 10.71
N CYS A 130 14.63 -0.02 11.81
CA CYS A 130 16.00 0.12 12.31
C CYS A 130 16.58 -1.19 12.84
N GLU A 131 15.78 -2.01 13.55
CA GLU A 131 16.17 -3.36 13.98
C GLU A 131 16.59 -4.24 12.80
N PHE A 132 15.91 -4.14 11.66
CA PHE A 132 16.32 -4.83 10.45
C PHE A 132 17.69 -4.35 9.95
N LEU A 133 17.97 -3.07 10.00
CA LEU A 133 19.25 -2.51 9.59
C LEU A 133 20.37 -2.94 10.55
N ASN A 134 20.19 -2.65 11.81
CA ASN A 134 21.10 -3.06 12.89
C ASN A 134 20.40 -2.85 14.24
N SER A 135 20.39 -3.86 15.10
CA SER A 135 19.76 -3.83 16.44
C SER A 135 20.37 -2.80 17.40
N HIS A 136 21.54 -2.27 17.06
CA HIS A 136 22.22 -1.26 17.90
C HIS A 136 21.99 0.20 17.45
N LEU A 137 21.37 0.42 16.29
CA LEU A 137 21.22 1.78 15.72
C LEU A 137 20.44 2.74 16.62
N LEU A 138 19.40 2.26 17.28
CA LEU A 138 18.57 3.11 18.14
C LEU A 138 19.01 3.09 19.62
N GLY A 139 19.98 2.24 20.00
CA GLY A 139 20.48 2.13 21.36
C GLY A 139 19.51 1.51 22.38
N PHE A 140 18.46 0.81 21.92
CA PHE A 140 17.48 0.18 22.79
C PHE A 140 17.52 -1.34 22.69
N SER A 141 17.44 -2.02 23.82
CA SER A 141 17.43 -3.48 23.89
C SER A 141 16.09 -4.13 23.54
N SER A 142 15.00 -3.34 23.49
CA SER A 142 13.66 -3.86 23.20
C SER A 142 12.72 -2.77 22.67
N PHE A 143 11.67 -3.20 21.95
CA PHE A 143 10.58 -2.30 21.56
C PHE A 143 9.92 -1.60 22.75
N TYR A 144 9.81 -2.27 23.90
CA TYR A 144 9.18 -1.68 25.08
C TYR A 144 10.01 -0.53 25.66
N SER A 145 11.34 -0.67 25.73
CA SER A 145 12.24 0.41 26.17
C SER A 145 12.20 1.60 25.21
N PHE A 146 12.22 1.35 23.90
CA PHE A 146 12.06 2.37 22.87
C PHE A 146 10.69 3.08 22.99
N ARG A 147 9.60 2.32 23.11
CA ARG A 147 8.26 2.89 23.29
C ARG A 147 8.17 3.77 24.53
N ASN A 148 8.71 3.34 25.66
CA ASN A 148 8.68 4.12 26.89
C ASN A 148 9.48 5.43 26.80
N ARG A 149 10.53 5.47 25.96
CA ARG A 149 11.30 6.69 25.70
C ARG A 149 10.51 7.69 24.85
N TYR A 150 9.77 7.22 23.83
CA TYR A 150 9.17 8.08 22.82
C TYR A 150 7.64 8.19 22.88
N ALA A 151 6.96 7.41 23.70
CA ALA A 151 5.52 7.46 23.85
C ALA A 151 5.10 7.82 25.28
N ILE A 152 3.98 8.52 25.40
CA ILE A 152 3.27 8.78 26.65
C ILE A 152 2.16 7.74 26.73
N MET A 153 2.20 6.95 27.81
CA MET A 153 1.26 5.85 28.05
C MET A 153 0.24 6.25 29.11
N GLN A 154 -1.01 5.89 28.91
CA GLN A 154 -2.08 6.05 29.86
C GLN A 154 -2.78 4.70 30.07
N ASP A 155 -3.19 4.43 31.28
CA ASP A 155 -4.00 3.26 31.59
C ASP A 155 -5.45 3.52 31.14
N SER A 156 -5.98 2.64 30.32
CA SER A 156 -7.35 2.67 29.83
C SER A 156 -8.06 1.40 30.28
N ASN A 157 -9.29 1.56 30.77
CA ASN A 157 -10.13 0.46 31.21
C ASN A 157 -11.23 0.22 30.16
N TYR A 158 -11.34 -1.01 29.67
CA TYR A 158 -12.42 -1.42 28.78
C TYR A 158 -12.86 -2.85 29.10
N GLY A 159 -14.16 -3.02 29.36
CA GLY A 159 -14.74 -4.33 29.69
C GLY A 159 -14.10 -4.99 30.92
N GLY A 160 -13.74 -4.21 31.95
CA GLY A 160 -13.10 -4.72 33.18
C GLY A 160 -11.62 -5.11 33.04
N ARG A 161 -10.99 -4.85 31.87
CA ARG A 161 -9.55 -5.07 31.66
C ARG A 161 -8.82 -3.75 31.53
N THR A 162 -7.75 -3.60 32.31
CA THR A 162 -6.83 -2.45 32.21
C THR A 162 -5.74 -2.76 31.19
N PHE A 163 -5.52 -1.85 30.24
CA PHE A 163 -4.42 -1.92 29.28
C PHE A 163 -3.79 -0.54 29.08
N LYS A 164 -2.51 -0.53 28.69
CA LYS A 164 -1.77 0.70 28.44
C LYS A 164 -1.97 1.13 26.98
N GLN A 165 -2.46 2.35 26.79
CA GLN A 165 -2.66 2.97 25.48
C GLN A 165 -1.66 4.12 25.29
N VAL A 166 -1.13 4.25 24.07
CA VAL A 166 -0.36 5.43 23.68
C VAL A 166 -1.33 6.58 23.45
N VAL A 167 -1.16 7.66 24.21
CA VAL A 167 -2.00 8.86 24.10
C VAL A 167 -1.28 10.01 23.42
N ASN A 168 0.06 10.05 23.49
CA ASN A 168 0.87 11.08 22.85
C ASN A 168 2.32 10.60 22.68
N PHE A 169 3.14 11.41 22.02
CA PHE A 169 4.56 11.15 21.82
C PHE A 169 5.42 12.24 22.46
N LYS A 170 6.64 11.89 22.80
CA LYS A 170 7.65 12.78 23.40
C LYS A 170 9.03 12.52 22.80
N ASN A 171 9.98 13.42 23.02
CA ASN A 171 11.37 13.30 22.56
C ASN A 171 11.52 13.06 21.04
N THR A 172 10.58 13.56 20.23
CA THR A 172 10.56 13.32 18.78
C THR A 172 11.72 13.97 18.06
N GLU A 173 12.24 15.11 18.56
CA GLU A 173 13.43 15.80 18.02
C GLU A 173 14.69 14.97 18.25
N GLU A 174 14.84 14.36 19.43
CA GLU A 174 15.93 13.43 19.73
C GLU A 174 15.92 12.26 18.73
N LEU A 175 14.75 11.63 18.52
CA LEU A 175 14.62 10.56 17.56
C LEU A 175 14.96 11.00 16.12
N ALA A 176 14.51 12.19 15.72
CA ALA A 176 14.85 12.75 14.41
C ALA A 176 16.36 12.96 14.24
N GLY A 177 17.04 13.43 15.30
CA GLY A 177 18.50 13.55 15.34
C GLY A 177 19.19 12.22 15.13
N VAL A 178 18.82 11.18 15.90
CA VAL A 178 19.38 9.83 15.76
C VAL A 178 19.16 9.26 14.35
N LEU A 179 17.98 9.44 13.78
CA LEU A 179 17.68 8.94 12.44
C LEU A 179 18.52 9.63 11.36
N LYS A 180 18.82 10.91 11.52
CA LYS A 180 19.58 11.71 10.56
C LYS A 180 20.98 11.14 10.32
N ASP A 181 21.60 10.54 11.32
CA ASP A 181 23.00 10.06 11.25
C ASP A 181 23.19 8.91 10.26
N PHE A 182 22.16 8.15 9.95
CA PHE A 182 22.24 6.97 9.04
C PHE A 182 21.17 6.94 7.96
N THR A 183 20.39 8.03 7.79
CA THR A 183 19.39 8.13 6.73
C THR A 183 19.81 9.16 5.67
N TYR A 184 19.47 8.83 4.42
CA TYR A 184 19.51 9.78 3.33
C TYR A 184 18.09 10.08 2.88
N ARG A 185 17.71 11.34 2.86
CA ARG A 185 16.39 11.82 2.47
C ARG A 185 16.51 12.86 1.36
N VAL A 186 15.70 12.67 0.34
CA VAL A 186 15.56 13.62 -0.76
C VAL A 186 14.07 13.89 -0.95
N THR A 187 13.69 15.15 -1.05
CA THR A 187 12.32 15.54 -1.33
C THR A 187 12.11 15.80 -2.81
N LYS A 188 10.86 15.73 -3.28
CA LYS A 188 10.53 16.02 -4.68
C LYS A 188 10.92 17.45 -5.05
N ASP A 189 10.73 18.39 -4.13
CA ASP A 189 11.00 19.81 -4.35
C ASP A 189 12.52 20.12 -4.48
N GLU A 190 13.38 19.23 -3.93
CA GLU A 190 14.83 19.34 -4.07
C GLU A 190 15.36 18.77 -5.40
N CYS A 191 14.61 17.87 -6.03
CA CYS A 191 15.09 17.11 -7.19
C CYS A 191 14.31 17.36 -8.47
N LEU A 192 13.09 17.86 -8.40
CA LEU A 192 12.18 17.99 -9.52
C LEU A 192 11.55 19.37 -9.57
N ASP A 193 11.62 20.01 -10.71
CA ASP A 193 10.85 21.23 -11.00
C ASP A 193 9.44 20.82 -11.46
N LEU A 194 8.54 20.64 -10.50
CA LEU A 194 7.16 20.25 -10.75
C LEU A 194 6.21 21.43 -10.50
N PRO A 195 5.16 21.57 -11.31
CA PRO A 195 4.13 22.56 -11.05
C PRO A 195 3.43 22.29 -9.71
N ASN A 196 2.95 23.36 -9.09
CA ASN A 196 2.21 23.25 -7.83
C ASN A 196 0.97 22.37 -7.98
N LYS A 197 0.72 21.54 -6.98
CA LYS A 197 -0.51 20.73 -6.90
C LYS A 197 -1.69 21.61 -6.57
N ILE A 198 -2.74 21.49 -7.34
CA ILE A 198 -4.02 22.16 -7.10
C ILE A 198 -4.98 21.12 -6.52
N PHE A 199 -5.47 21.40 -5.31
CA PHE A 199 -6.47 20.57 -4.65
C PHE A 199 -7.84 21.22 -4.81
N MET A 200 -8.79 20.48 -5.39
CA MET A 200 -10.17 20.93 -5.56
C MET A 200 -11.10 19.95 -4.85
N ARG A 201 -12.14 20.51 -4.23
CA ARG A 201 -13.22 19.75 -3.62
C ARG A 201 -14.49 19.97 -4.42
N ARG A 202 -15.13 18.91 -4.82
CA ARG A 202 -16.44 18.91 -5.45
C ARG A 202 -17.49 18.44 -4.44
N GLU A 203 -18.53 19.20 -4.27
CA GLU A 203 -19.60 18.93 -3.32
C GLU A 203 -20.87 18.56 -4.06
N PHE A 204 -21.61 17.62 -3.54
CA PHE A 204 -22.90 17.23 -4.03
C PHE A 204 -23.79 16.87 -2.85
N GLU A 205 -25.10 17.04 -3.00
CA GLU A 205 -26.08 16.73 -1.97
C GLU A 205 -26.59 15.30 -2.12
N MET A 206 -26.92 14.68 -0.97
CA MET A 206 -27.61 13.39 -0.98
C MET A 206 -29.02 13.56 -1.54
N THR A 207 -29.46 12.63 -2.36
CA THR A 207 -30.88 12.57 -2.77
C THR A 207 -31.79 12.36 -1.57
N LYS A 208 -33.08 12.69 -1.70
CA LYS A 208 -34.06 12.50 -0.61
C LYS A 208 -34.10 11.05 -0.13
N GLU A 209 -34.05 10.09 -1.05
CA GLU A 209 -34.02 8.67 -0.75
C GLU A 209 -32.76 8.29 0.01
N GLN A 210 -31.59 8.69 -0.47
CA GLN A 210 -30.30 8.42 0.15
C GLN A 210 -30.21 9.03 1.55
N LYS A 211 -30.69 10.29 1.71
CA LYS A 211 -30.72 10.99 3.01
C LYS A 211 -31.59 10.26 4.02
N LYS A 212 -32.75 9.77 3.59
CA LYS A 212 -33.67 9.00 4.46
C LYS A 212 -32.96 7.74 4.98
N VAL A 213 -32.39 6.92 4.10
CA VAL A 213 -31.69 5.68 4.50
C VAL A 213 -30.48 6.00 5.38
N TYR A 214 -29.76 7.09 5.08
CA TYR A 214 -28.60 7.52 5.88
C TYR A 214 -29.00 7.91 7.30
N GLU A 215 -30.06 8.71 7.48
CA GLU A 215 -30.52 9.15 8.81
C GLU A 215 -31.10 7.98 9.63
N GLU A 216 -31.86 7.07 9.00
CA GLU A 216 -32.36 5.85 9.65
C GLU A 216 -31.17 4.97 10.16
N MET A 217 -30.15 4.77 9.32
CA MET A 217 -28.96 4.02 9.70
C MET A 217 -28.17 4.74 10.80
N LYS A 218 -28.03 6.05 10.73
CA LYS A 218 -27.35 6.87 11.73
C LYS A 218 -28.01 6.80 13.09
N GLN A 219 -29.35 6.90 13.15
CA GLN A 219 -30.09 6.76 14.40
C GLN A 219 -29.94 5.37 14.99
N SER A 220 -30.05 4.33 14.17
CA SER A 220 -29.81 2.95 14.60
C SER A 220 -28.37 2.76 15.11
N ALA A 221 -27.39 3.36 14.46
CA ALA A 221 -25.99 3.32 14.88
C ALA A 221 -25.77 4.05 16.22
N LEU A 222 -26.39 5.21 16.42
CA LEU A 222 -26.32 5.95 17.68
C LEU A 222 -26.96 5.18 18.84
N ALA A 223 -28.18 4.67 18.64
CA ALA A 223 -28.87 3.84 19.64
C ALA A 223 -28.06 2.57 20.00
N PHE A 224 -27.37 2.00 19.01
CA PHE A 224 -26.48 0.87 19.22
C PHE A 224 -25.22 1.25 20.03
N LEU A 225 -24.62 2.42 19.77
CA LEU A 225 -23.44 2.91 20.48
C LEU A 225 -23.70 3.33 21.93
N GLU A 226 -24.95 3.66 22.27
CA GLU A 226 -25.39 3.99 23.63
C GLU A 226 -25.50 2.75 24.55
N GLN A 227 -25.47 1.54 23.98
CA GLN A 227 -25.48 0.32 24.78
C GLN A 227 -24.10 0.08 25.42
N GLU A 228 -24.05 -0.22 26.72
CA GLU A 228 -22.82 -0.33 27.54
C GLU A 228 -21.79 -1.37 27.07
N ALA A 229 -22.13 -2.24 26.10
CA ALA A 229 -21.30 -3.38 25.68
C ALA A 229 -20.86 -3.36 24.21
N VAL A 230 -20.75 -2.18 23.56
CA VAL A 230 -20.41 -2.10 22.15
C VAL A 230 -18.94 -2.34 21.89
N SER A 231 -18.60 -3.33 21.07
CA SER A 231 -17.22 -3.56 20.62
C SER A 231 -16.78 -2.49 19.61
N ALA A 232 -15.49 -2.14 19.61
CA ALA A 232 -14.91 -1.23 18.60
C ALA A 232 -15.15 -1.73 17.16
N THR A 233 -15.15 -3.05 16.94
CA THR A 233 -15.44 -3.68 15.64
C THR A 233 -16.86 -3.37 15.18
N SER A 234 -17.84 -3.40 16.09
CA SER A 234 -19.23 -3.10 15.77
C SER A 234 -19.44 -1.62 15.43
N ALA A 235 -18.77 -0.70 16.16
CA ALA A 235 -18.78 0.72 15.87
C ALA A 235 -18.21 1.03 14.48
N ILE A 236 -17.07 0.42 14.14
CA ILE A 236 -16.44 0.55 12.82
C ILE A 236 -17.36 0.03 11.71
N THR A 237 -18.08 -1.06 11.95
CA THR A 237 -19.04 -1.61 10.98
C THR A 237 -20.16 -0.62 10.70
N GLN A 238 -20.72 0.04 11.72
CA GLN A 238 -21.76 1.04 11.54
C GLN A 238 -21.27 2.26 10.72
N LEU A 239 -20.07 2.76 11.03
CA LEU A 239 -19.44 3.84 10.26
C LEU A 239 -19.22 3.44 8.80
N LEU A 240 -18.80 2.19 8.56
CA LEU A 240 -18.62 1.66 7.21
C LEU A 240 -19.94 1.62 6.45
N ARG A 241 -21.05 1.21 7.10
CA ARG A 241 -22.39 1.21 6.49
C ARG A 241 -22.86 2.62 6.10
N LEU A 242 -22.67 3.60 6.99
CA LEU A 242 -22.95 5.01 6.68
C LEU A 242 -22.15 5.52 5.48
N HIS A 243 -20.87 5.17 5.42
CA HIS A 243 -20.01 5.53 4.30
C HIS A 243 -20.46 4.84 2.98
N GLN A 244 -20.89 3.59 3.01
CA GLN A 244 -21.42 2.88 1.86
C GLN A 244 -22.72 3.52 1.34
N ILE A 245 -23.64 3.91 2.25
CA ILE A 245 -24.86 4.66 1.89
C ILE A 245 -24.46 5.98 1.22
N SER A 246 -23.50 6.71 1.76
CA SER A 246 -23.02 7.96 1.15
C SER A 246 -22.39 7.73 -0.23
N CYS A 247 -21.89 6.54 -0.53
CA CYS A 247 -21.37 6.13 -1.84
C CYS A 247 -22.46 5.67 -2.81
N GLY A 248 -23.73 5.58 -2.39
CA GLY A 248 -24.86 5.26 -3.25
C GLY A 248 -25.23 3.78 -3.28
N PHE A 249 -24.90 3.02 -2.25
CA PHE A 249 -25.33 1.64 -2.12
C PHE A 249 -25.46 1.20 -0.67
N PHE A 250 -26.31 0.23 -0.43
CA PHE A 250 -26.51 -0.39 0.88
C PHE A 250 -26.33 -1.91 0.77
N PRO A 251 -25.30 -2.51 1.41
CA PRO A 251 -25.14 -3.94 1.47
C PRO A 251 -26.11 -4.51 2.55
N THR A 252 -26.94 -5.45 2.16
CA THR A 252 -27.79 -6.20 3.10
C THR A 252 -26.98 -7.32 3.75
N ASP A 253 -27.37 -7.74 4.96
CA ASP A 253 -26.60 -8.74 5.71
C ASP A 253 -26.63 -10.13 5.04
N GLU A 254 -27.70 -10.49 4.33
CA GLU A 254 -27.90 -11.79 3.69
C GLU A 254 -28.35 -11.71 2.22
N GLY A 255 -28.27 -10.54 1.61
CA GLY A 255 -28.84 -10.32 0.28
C GLY A 255 -27.96 -9.51 -0.67
N PRO A 256 -28.50 -9.20 -1.86
CA PRO A 256 -27.81 -8.40 -2.84
C PRO A 256 -27.58 -6.97 -2.35
N ILE A 257 -26.55 -6.34 -2.88
CA ILE A 257 -26.31 -4.91 -2.67
C ILE A 257 -27.44 -4.11 -3.31
N LEU A 258 -28.08 -3.25 -2.52
CA LEU A 258 -29.14 -2.36 -2.99
C LEU A 258 -28.54 -1.06 -3.51
N PRO A 259 -28.70 -0.72 -4.79
CA PRO A 259 -28.28 0.57 -5.31
C PRO A 259 -29.22 1.68 -4.80
N LEU A 260 -28.65 2.79 -4.39
CA LEU A 260 -29.38 4.01 -4.04
C LEU A 260 -29.13 5.08 -5.11
N LYS A 261 -30.15 5.81 -5.51
CA LYS A 261 -29.96 6.96 -6.42
C LYS A 261 -29.08 8.00 -5.75
N HIS A 262 -28.06 8.47 -6.46
CA HIS A 262 -27.12 9.48 -5.97
C HIS A 262 -26.56 10.32 -7.11
N ASP A 263 -26.16 11.56 -6.83
CA ASP A 263 -25.63 12.50 -7.81
C ASP A 263 -24.09 12.45 -7.95
N ARG A 264 -23.42 11.62 -7.13
CA ARG A 264 -21.94 11.49 -7.17
C ARG A 264 -21.41 11.09 -8.54
N MET A 265 -22.08 10.18 -9.25
CA MET A 265 -21.69 9.77 -10.60
C MET A 265 -21.81 10.94 -11.59
N LYS A 266 -22.88 11.73 -11.48
CA LYS A 266 -23.07 12.92 -12.33
C LYS A 266 -21.95 13.93 -12.09
N GLU A 267 -21.58 14.18 -10.84
CA GLU A 267 -20.48 15.08 -10.49
C GLU A 267 -19.13 14.55 -10.95
N LEU A 268 -18.90 13.22 -10.87
CA LEU A 268 -17.71 12.61 -11.44
C LEU A 268 -17.63 12.87 -12.95
N MET A 269 -18.71 12.60 -13.70
CA MET A 269 -18.73 12.77 -15.16
C MET A 269 -18.51 14.24 -15.56
N SER A 270 -19.08 15.18 -14.80
CA SER A 270 -18.81 16.62 -14.98
C SER A 270 -17.33 16.95 -14.75
N THR A 271 -16.75 16.46 -13.67
CA THR A 271 -15.33 16.64 -13.36
C THR A 271 -14.41 16.06 -14.47
N LEU A 272 -14.76 14.89 -14.99
CA LEU A 272 -13.99 14.23 -16.03
C LEU A 272 -14.11 14.94 -17.40
N SER A 273 -15.23 15.62 -17.66
CA SER A 273 -15.37 16.44 -18.88
C SER A 273 -14.50 17.70 -18.85
N GLU A 274 -14.22 18.23 -17.68
CA GLU A 274 -13.34 19.39 -17.48
C GLU A 274 -11.83 18.98 -17.50
N ALA A 275 -11.53 17.70 -17.20
CA ALA A 275 -10.17 17.23 -17.08
C ALA A 275 -9.50 17.03 -18.46
N ASN A 276 -8.28 17.55 -18.62
CA ASN A 276 -7.47 17.36 -19.81
C ASN A 276 -6.49 16.19 -19.64
N GLY A 277 -6.32 15.38 -20.70
CA GLY A 277 -5.36 14.27 -20.73
C GLY A 277 -5.84 13.05 -19.94
N LYS A 278 -4.88 12.28 -19.45
CA LYS A 278 -5.15 11.03 -18.70
C LYS A 278 -5.52 11.32 -17.25
N VAL A 279 -6.45 10.54 -16.73
CA VAL A 279 -7.01 10.72 -15.38
C VAL A 279 -6.94 9.43 -14.58
N ILE A 280 -6.50 9.53 -13.33
CA ILE A 280 -6.58 8.45 -12.36
C ILE A 280 -7.84 8.66 -11.51
N ILE A 281 -8.62 7.60 -11.34
CA ILE A 281 -9.82 7.60 -10.50
C ILE A 281 -9.63 6.55 -9.41
N TRP A 282 -9.58 7.00 -8.16
CA TRP A 282 -9.51 6.12 -7.00
C TRP A 282 -10.88 5.92 -6.37
N ALA A 283 -11.29 4.66 -6.21
CA ALA A 283 -12.52 4.28 -5.53
C ALA A 283 -12.27 3.14 -4.55
N ASN A 284 -12.90 3.20 -3.36
CA ASN A 284 -12.67 2.23 -2.29
C ASN A 284 -13.45 0.93 -2.49
N TYR A 285 -14.61 1.00 -3.11
CA TYR A 285 -15.50 -0.14 -3.22
C TYR A 285 -15.52 -0.74 -4.63
N ARG A 286 -15.59 -2.07 -4.70
CA ARG A 286 -15.69 -2.80 -5.98
C ARG A 286 -16.91 -2.40 -6.79
N ASN A 287 -18.02 -2.08 -6.10
CA ASN A 287 -19.24 -1.63 -6.76
C ASN A 287 -19.06 -0.26 -7.42
N ASP A 288 -18.39 0.67 -6.73
CA ASP A 288 -18.04 1.97 -7.32
C ASP A 288 -17.23 1.78 -8.60
N ILE A 289 -16.19 0.91 -8.52
CA ILE A 289 -15.31 0.63 -9.67
C ILE A 289 -16.10 0.08 -10.86
N LYS A 290 -17.01 -0.87 -10.62
CA LYS A 290 -17.85 -1.44 -11.69
C LYS A 290 -18.79 -0.40 -12.28
N ALA A 291 -19.50 0.35 -11.43
CA ALA A 291 -20.43 1.39 -11.85
C ALA A 291 -19.75 2.53 -12.61
N ILE A 292 -18.58 2.98 -12.16
CA ILE A 292 -17.76 3.98 -12.85
C ILE A 292 -17.31 3.46 -14.21
N LYS A 293 -16.80 2.22 -14.27
CA LYS A 293 -16.38 1.61 -15.52
C LYS A 293 -17.53 1.54 -16.54
N GLU A 294 -18.70 1.08 -16.12
CA GLU A 294 -19.90 1.01 -16.96
C GLU A 294 -20.32 2.41 -17.47
N ALA A 295 -20.29 3.42 -16.60
CA ALA A 295 -20.60 4.78 -16.98
C ALA A 295 -19.61 5.34 -18.01
N LEU A 296 -18.30 5.11 -17.81
CA LEU A 296 -17.25 5.54 -18.73
C LEU A 296 -17.31 4.80 -20.08
N ASP A 297 -17.55 3.49 -20.05
CA ASP A 297 -17.70 2.68 -21.26
C ASP A 297 -18.93 3.10 -22.09
N LYS A 298 -20.01 3.54 -21.43
CA LYS A 298 -21.23 4.03 -22.07
C LYS A 298 -21.04 5.41 -22.70
N GLU A 299 -20.37 6.32 -21.99
CA GLU A 299 -20.21 7.72 -22.42
C GLU A 299 -19.12 7.87 -23.48
N TYR A 300 -17.98 7.21 -23.28
CA TYR A 300 -16.78 7.44 -24.08
C TYR A 300 -16.36 6.22 -24.93
N GLY A 301 -17.05 5.10 -24.80
CA GLY A 301 -16.74 3.87 -25.53
C GLY A 301 -15.84 2.90 -24.75
N LYS A 302 -15.86 1.64 -25.15
CA LYS A 302 -15.05 0.58 -24.57
C LYS A 302 -13.56 0.73 -24.93
N GLY A 303 -12.67 0.34 -24.02
CA GLY A 303 -11.24 0.31 -24.25
C GLY A 303 -10.47 1.55 -23.77
N ILE A 304 -11.17 2.62 -23.40
CA ILE A 304 -10.55 3.83 -22.85
C ILE A 304 -10.28 3.76 -21.35
N THR A 305 -10.84 2.76 -20.65
CA THR A 305 -10.73 2.59 -19.20
C THR A 305 -10.03 1.29 -18.90
N VAL A 306 -8.95 1.35 -18.13
CA VAL A 306 -8.30 0.18 -17.52
C VAL A 306 -8.62 0.13 -16.04
N THR A 307 -8.66 -1.09 -15.47
CA THR A 307 -8.99 -1.30 -14.07
C THR A 307 -7.82 -1.92 -13.31
N TYR A 308 -7.64 -1.49 -12.06
CA TYR A 308 -6.58 -1.96 -11.17
C TYR A 308 -7.11 -2.14 -9.73
N TYR A 309 -7.67 -3.29 -9.43
CA TYR A 309 -8.22 -3.60 -8.11
C TYR A 309 -8.14 -5.10 -7.78
N GLY A 310 -8.75 -5.55 -6.68
CA GLY A 310 -8.60 -6.91 -6.18
C GLY A 310 -8.96 -8.01 -7.16
N ASP A 311 -9.97 -7.80 -8.01
CA ASP A 311 -10.44 -8.80 -8.99
C ASP A 311 -9.61 -8.80 -10.29
N THR A 312 -8.74 -7.79 -10.52
CA THR A 312 -7.83 -7.73 -11.67
C THR A 312 -6.66 -8.69 -11.42
N ASN A 313 -6.41 -9.63 -12.32
CA ASN A 313 -5.27 -10.53 -12.23
C ASN A 313 -3.93 -9.81 -12.46
N ASP A 314 -2.81 -10.45 -12.11
CA ASP A 314 -1.49 -9.81 -12.12
C ASP A 314 -1.03 -9.42 -13.54
N GLU A 315 -1.40 -10.18 -14.59
CA GLU A 315 -1.06 -9.88 -15.99
C GLU A 315 -1.84 -8.65 -16.49
N ASP A 316 -3.15 -8.60 -16.19
CA ASP A 316 -4.00 -7.47 -16.59
C ASP A 316 -3.63 -6.20 -15.82
N ARG A 317 -3.14 -6.32 -14.57
CA ARG A 317 -2.59 -5.18 -13.83
C ARG A 317 -1.36 -4.60 -14.51
N MET A 318 -0.42 -5.45 -14.96
CA MET A 318 0.75 -4.98 -15.69
C MET A 318 0.36 -4.31 -17.02
N LYS A 319 -0.54 -4.95 -17.79
CA LYS A 319 -1.06 -4.37 -19.04
C LYS A 319 -1.77 -3.03 -18.80
N ALA A 320 -2.54 -2.92 -17.71
CA ALA A 320 -3.23 -1.68 -17.35
C ALA A 320 -2.25 -0.52 -17.13
N VAL A 321 -1.16 -0.76 -16.41
CA VAL A 321 -0.12 0.26 -16.18
C VAL A 321 0.57 0.63 -17.49
N VAL A 322 1.02 -0.36 -18.29
CA VAL A 322 1.71 -0.13 -19.56
C VAL A 322 0.81 0.65 -20.51
N ASN A 323 -0.43 0.22 -20.72
CA ASN A 323 -1.36 0.89 -21.62
C ASN A 323 -1.73 2.30 -21.15
N PHE A 324 -1.80 2.52 -19.85
CA PHE A 324 -2.07 3.86 -19.32
C PHE A 324 -0.86 4.79 -19.46
N GLN A 325 0.35 4.29 -19.32
CA GLN A 325 1.58 5.08 -19.45
C GLN A 325 1.97 5.36 -20.93
N ASP A 326 1.49 4.57 -21.88
CA ASP A 326 1.74 4.81 -23.29
C ASP A 326 0.94 6.05 -23.78
N PRO A 327 1.59 7.16 -24.16
CA PRO A 327 0.92 8.37 -24.63
C PRO A 327 0.08 8.13 -25.90
N ASN A 328 0.42 7.12 -26.70
CA ASN A 328 -0.28 6.78 -27.94
C ASN A 328 -1.46 5.81 -27.73
N SER A 329 -1.60 5.26 -26.53
CA SER A 329 -2.70 4.37 -26.19
C SER A 329 -4.03 5.14 -26.09
N PRO A 330 -5.16 4.59 -26.55
CA PRO A 330 -6.47 5.18 -26.36
C PRO A 330 -6.92 5.20 -24.90
N VAL A 331 -6.20 4.54 -24.01
CA VAL A 331 -6.52 4.50 -22.57
C VAL A 331 -6.35 5.88 -21.96
N ARG A 332 -7.46 6.44 -21.48
CA ARG A 332 -7.52 7.74 -20.82
C ARG A 332 -7.75 7.63 -19.30
N TYR A 333 -8.49 6.61 -18.87
CA TYR A 333 -8.88 6.47 -17.47
C TYR A 333 -8.23 5.26 -16.82
N PHE A 334 -7.52 5.50 -15.70
CA PHE A 334 -7.01 4.47 -14.81
C PHE A 334 -7.90 4.41 -13.58
N LEU A 335 -8.70 3.35 -13.47
CA LEU A 335 -9.67 3.19 -12.40
C LEU A 335 -9.19 2.13 -11.42
N GLY A 336 -8.94 2.51 -10.18
CA GLY A 336 -8.36 1.60 -9.21
C GLY A 336 -8.83 1.79 -7.77
N ASN A 337 -8.38 0.86 -6.94
CA ASN A 337 -8.52 0.94 -5.49
C ASN A 337 -7.19 1.36 -4.87
N THR A 338 -7.21 2.34 -3.97
CA THR A 338 -6.00 2.87 -3.31
C THR A 338 -5.22 1.81 -2.53
N GLN A 339 -5.88 0.83 -1.94
CA GLN A 339 -5.22 -0.25 -1.21
C GLN A 339 -4.43 -1.19 -2.13
N THR A 340 -4.88 -1.37 -3.37
CA THR A 340 -4.22 -2.23 -4.36
C THR A 340 -3.20 -1.48 -5.19
N GLY A 341 -3.51 -0.25 -5.58
CA GLY A 341 -2.71 0.57 -6.50
C GLY A 341 -1.95 1.72 -5.86
N GLY A 342 -2.09 1.92 -4.53
CA GLY A 342 -1.45 3.03 -3.82
C GLY A 342 0.05 2.86 -3.58
N TYR A 343 0.64 1.72 -3.94
CA TYR A 343 2.05 1.45 -3.70
C TYR A 343 2.76 1.01 -4.98
N GLY A 344 3.86 1.67 -5.29
CA GLY A 344 4.90 1.24 -6.23
C GLY A 344 4.47 1.12 -7.70
N ILE A 345 3.39 1.75 -8.13
CA ILE A 345 3.08 1.91 -9.54
C ILE A 345 3.40 3.35 -10.00
N THR A 346 3.96 3.46 -11.19
CA THR A 346 4.28 4.74 -11.80
C THR A 346 3.17 5.10 -12.79
N LEU A 347 2.48 6.22 -12.56
CA LEU A 347 1.36 6.70 -13.38
C LEU A 347 1.55 8.19 -13.70
N THR A 348 2.73 8.53 -14.26
CA THR A 348 3.16 9.92 -14.53
C THR A 348 2.44 10.59 -15.69
N GLU A 349 1.81 9.81 -16.57
CA GLU A 349 1.02 10.35 -17.69
C GLU A 349 -0.27 11.04 -17.23
N ALA A 350 -0.74 10.77 -16.02
CA ALA A 350 -1.92 11.42 -15.48
C ALA A 350 -1.60 12.83 -14.97
N LYS A 351 -2.38 13.79 -15.43
CA LYS A 351 -2.36 15.18 -14.92
C LYS A 351 -3.42 15.43 -13.86
N THR A 352 -4.43 14.57 -13.79
CA THR A 352 -5.56 14.70 -12.86
C THR A 352 -5.75 13.41 -12.08
N VAL A 353 -5.99 13.56 -10.76
CA VAL A 353 -6.32 12.45 -9.88
C VAL A 353 -7.65 12.77 -9.19
N VAL A 354 -8.61 11.88 -9.31
CA VAL A 354 -9.94 11.99 -8.68
C VAL A 354 -10.08 10.94 -7.59
N TYR A 355 -10.40 11.35 -6.39
CA TYR A 355 -10.80 10.48 -5.31
C TYR A 355 -12.33 10.42 -5.25
N TYR A 356 -12.91 9.39 -5.86
CA TYR A 356 -14.36 9.21 -5.90
C TYR A 356 -14.94 8.81 -4.55
N SER A 357 -14.30 7.87 -3.87
CA SER A 357 -14.58 7.54 -2.48
C SER A 357 -13.27 7.48 -1.70
N ASN A 358 -13.25 8.10 -0.52
CA ASN A 358 -12.06 8.18 0.33
C ASN A 358 -12.39 7.65 1.74
N ASN A 359 -11.43 7.01 2.41
CA ASN A 359 -11.58 6.50 3.79
C ASN A 359 -11.22 7.58 4.81
#